data_0af2ce79812ffe610d7d8f0f0d41289a
#
_entry.id   0af2ce79812ffe610d7d8f0f0d41289a
#
_cell.length_a   1.000
_cell.length_b   1.000
_cell.length_c   1.000
_cell.angle_alpha   90.00
_cell.angle_beta   90.00
_cell.angle_gamma   90.00
#
_symmetry.space_group_name_H-M   'P 1'
#
loop_
_entity.id
_entity.type
_entity.pdbx_description
1 polymer ?
#
loop_
_entity_poly.entity_id
_entity_poly.type
_entity_poly.pdbx_seq_one_letter_code
_entity_poly.pdbx_strand_id
1 'polypeptide(L)' 'QXAFDATHITEINPQPGDKLDPHQHQAMQAVVSEQEPNTIVSVMKKGYTLSDRVLRPAMVVVAKQES' A
#
# COMPACT_ATOMS: atom_id res chain seq x y z
N GLN A 1 7.50 6.90 27.90
CA GLN A 1 7.24 6.97 27.56
C GLN A 1 6.70 7.00 27.11
N UNK A 2 6.38 7.13 26.97
CA UNK A 2 6.10 7.12 26.88
C UNK A 2 5.95 7.09 26.66
N ALA A 3 6.64 7.05 26.61
CA ALA A 3 6.46 7.42 25.49
C ALA A 3 5.55 6.86 24.58
N PHE A 4 4.70 6.37 25.09
CA PHE A 4 3.66 5.96 24.27
C PHE A 4 3.11 7.16 23.55
N ASP A 5 3.10 7.08 22.29
CA ASP A 5 2.77 8.24 21.49
C ASP A 5 1.60 7.92 20.62
N ALA A 6 0.43 8.37 21.03
CA ALA A 6 -0.77 8.08 20.29
C ALA A 6 -0.84 8.81 18.96
N THR A 7 0.06 9.75 18.76
CA THR A 7 0.05 10.47 17.50
C THR A 7 1.17 10.03 16.58
N HIS A 8 1.75 8.87 16.85
CA HIS A 8 2.82 8.36 15.99
C HIS A 8 2.21 7.88 14.68
N ILE A 9 2.40 8.63 13.64
CA ILE A 9 1.83 8.33 12.34
C ILE A 9 2.95 7.92 11.40
N THR A 10 2.77 6.79 10.75
CA THR A 10 3.73 6.28 9.79
C THR A 10 3.10 6.28 8.41
N GLU A 11 3.86 6.72 7.44
CA GLU A 11 3.38 6.77 6.07
C GLU A 11 3.49 5.40 5.44
N ILE A 12 2.44 4.99 4.75
CA ILE A 12 2.46 3.78 3.96
C ILE A 12 2.83 4.20 2.54
N ASN A 13 4.04 3.88 2.13
CA ASN A 13 4.55 4.31 0.84
C ASN A 13 5.20 3.13 0.14
N PRO A 14 4.39 2.22 -0.43
CA PRO A 14 4.96 1.06 -1.08
C PRO A 14 5.73 1.45 -2.34
N GLN A 15 6.65 0.58 -2.72
CA GLN A 15 7.48 0.80 -3.88
C GLN A 15 6.99 -0.06 -5.02
N PRO A 16 7.21 0.37 -6.27
CA PRO A 16 6.88 -0.51 -7.38
C PRO A 16 7.62 -1.83 -7.27
N GLY A 17 6.89 -2.90 -7.50
CA GLY A 17 7.45 -4.23 -7.35
C GLY A 17 7.19 -4.88 -6.02
N ASP A 18 6.74 -4.12 -5.03
CA ASP A 18 6.36 -4.68 -3.75
C ASP A 18 5.08 -5.48 -3.92
N LYS A 19 4.90 -6.47 -3.06
CA LYS A 19 3.68 -7.23 -3.09
C LYS A 19 2.55 -6.43 -2.47
N LEU A 20 1.36 -6.64 -3.00
CA LEU A 20 0.18 -5.99 -2.46
C LEU A 20 -0.14 -6.56 -1.09
N ASP A 21 -0.39 -5.68 -0.16
CA ASP A 21 -0.79 -6.07 1.18
C ASP A 21 -2.20 -5.53 1.40
N PRO A 22 -3.22 -6.40 1.37
CA PRO A 22 -4.58 -5.90 1.47
C PRO A 22 -4.90 -5.22 2.79
N HIS A 23 -4.06 -5.42 3.81
CA HIS A 23 -4.28 -4.74 5.08
C HIS A 23 -3.83 -3.28 5.05
N GLN A 24 -2.88 -2.96 4.18
CA GLN A 24 -2.33 -1.62 4.15
C GLN A 24 -2.51 -0.94 2.81
N HIS A 25 -2.79 -1.70 1.78
CA HIS A 25 -2.91 -1.16 0.43
C HIS A 25 -4.30 -1.43 -0.10
N GLN A 26 -4.77 -0.53 -0.93
CA GLN A 26 -6.04 -0.72 -1.61
C GLN A 26 -5.78 -0.66 -3.11
N ALA A 27 -6.05 -1.75 -3.79
CA ALA A 27 -5.85 -1.79 -5.23
C ALA A 27 -7.00 -1.06 -5.88
N MET A 28 -6.68 0.07 -6.49
CA MET A 28 -7.69 0.87 -7.14
C MET A 28 -7.86 0.49 -8.59
N GLN A 29 -6.80 -0.06 -9.18
CA GLN A 29 -6.81 -0.39 -10.58
C GLN A 29 -5.81 -1.50 -10.82
N ALA A 30 -6.11 -2.39 -11.74
CA ALA A 30 -5.19 -3.44 -12.12
C ALA A 30 -4.87 -3.28 -13.59
N VAL A 31 -3.60 -3.39 -13.92
CA VAL A 31 -3.15 -3.21 -15.30
C VAL A 31 -2.26 -4.37 -15.70
N VAL A 32 -2.28 -4.71 -16.96
CA VAL A 32 -1.39 -5.73 -17.47
C VAL A 32 0.04 -5.20 -17.42
N SER A 33 0.92 -5.98 -16.84
CA SER A 33 2.28 -5.54 -16.63
C SER A 33 3.19 -6.74 -16.71
N GLU A 34 4.46 -6.49 -16.94
CA GLU A 34 5.45 -7.56 -16.90
C GLU A 34 5.75 -8.02 -15.49
N GLN A 35 5.33 -7.27 -14.52
CA GLN A 35 5.52 -7.67 -13.14
C GLN A 35 4.60 -8.82 -12.78
N GLU A 36 4.93 -9.50 -11.71
CA GLU A 36 4.09 -10.59 -11.25
C GLU A 36 2.72 -10.05 -10.86
N PRO A 37 1.69 -10.88 -11.01
CA PRO A 37 0.36 -10.43 -10.57
C PRO A 37 0.35 -10.07 -9.09
N ASN A 38 -0.46 -9.10 -8.75
CA ASN A 38 -0.64 -8.64 -7.38
C ASN A 38 0.59 -7.96 -6.81
N THR A 39 1.43 -7.43 -7.68
CA THR A 39 2.50 -6.56 -7.23
C THR A 39 2.13 -5.12 -7.55
N ILE A 40 2.69 -4.20 -6.82
CA ILE A 40 2.37 -2.80 -6.98
C ILE A 40 3.11 -2.25 -8.18
N VAL A 41 2.36 -1.64 -9.08
CA VAL A 41 2.93 -0.98 -10.25
C VAL A 41 3.25 0.47 -9.92
N SER A 42 2.32 1.13 -9.25
CA SER A 42 2.55 2.50 -8.85
C SER A 42 1.63 2.83 -7.68
N VAL A 43 1.94 3.92 -7.00
CA VAL A 43 1.15 4.37 -5.88
C VAL A 43 0.37 5.59 -6.32
N MET A 44 -0.95 5.51 -6.20
CA MET A 44 -1.80 6.64 -6.55
C MET A 44 -1.90 7.61 -5.41
N LYS A 45 -1.96 7.08 -4.18
CA LYS A 45 -2.09 7.93 -3.02
C LYS A 45 -1.50 7.22 -1.83
N LYS A 46 -0.71 7.90 -1.06
CA LYS A 46 -0.07 7.31 0.10
C LYS A 46 -1.08 7.09 1.20
N GLY A 47 -0.81 6.11 2.03
CA GLY A 47 -1.65 5.85 3.19
C GLY A 47 -0.91 6.17 4.46
N TYR A 48 -1.61 5.99 5.58
CA TYR A 48 -1.05 6.30 6.88
C TYR A 48 -1.54 5.30 7.91
N THR A 49 -0.67 5.01 8.88
CA THR A 49 -1.05 4.20 10.02
C THR A 49 -0.81 5.01 11.28
N LEU A 50 -1.60 4.70 12.30
CA LEU A 50 -1.41 5.26 13.62
C LEU A 50 -1.13 4.10 14.54
N SER A 51 0.08 4.02 15.05
CA SER A 51 0.51 2.88 15.82
C SER A 51 0.30 1.61 15.00
N ASP A 52 -0.56 0.71 15.42
CA ASP A 52 -0.82 -0.51 14.70
C ASP A 52 -2.03 -0.45 13.82
N ARG A 53 -2.66 0.69 13.72
CA ARG A 53 -3.94 0.77 13.06
C ARG A 53 -3.80 1.55 11.76
N VAL A 54 -4.37 1.02 10.70
CA VAL A 54 -4.35 1.70 9.43
C VAL A 54 -5.44 2.75 9.43
N LEU A 55 -5.03 4.01 9.32
CA LEU A 55 -5.98 5.11 9.23
C LEU A 55 -6.50 5.25 7.82
N ARG A 56 -5.61 5.08 6.86
CA ARG A 56 -5.97 5.24 5.46
C ARG A 56 -5.06 4.33 4.65
N PRO A 57 -5.61 3.41 3.88
CA PRO A 57 -4.74 2.55 3.09
C PRO A 57 -4.15 3.32 1.92
N ALA A 58 -2.99 2.88 1.49
CA ALA A 58 -2.38 3.46 0.30
C ALA A 58 -3.15 2.98 -0.92
N MET A 59 -3.47 3.90 -1.81
CA MET A 59 -4.17 3.56 -3.03
C MET A 59 -3.14 3.28 -4.11
N VAL A 60 -3.19 2.09 -4.67
CA VAL A 60 -2.15 1.64 -5.57
C VAL A 60 -2.76 1.07 -6.83
N VAL A 61 -1.93 1.01 -7.85
CA VAL A 61 -2.22 0.28 -9.08
C VAL A 61 -1.40 -0.99 -9.03
N VAL A 62 -2.04 -2.12 -9.29
CA VAL A 62 -1.36 -3.40 -9.22
C VAL A 62 -1.28 -4.03 -10.59
N ALA A 63 -0.34 -4.95 -10.72
CA ALA A 63 -0.19 -5.71 -11.93
C ALA A 63 -1.20 -6.84 -11.95
N LYS A 64 -1.69 -7.14 -13.14
CA LYS A 64 -2.52 -8.32 -13.30
C LYS A 64 -1.97 -9.15 -14.42
N GLN A 65 -2.34 -10.41 -14.40
CA GLN A 65 -1.85 -11.34 -15.38
C GLN A 65 -2.63 -11.19 -16.67
N GLU A 66 -1.92 -11.15 -17.76
CA GLU A 66 -2.55 -11.12 -19.07
C GLU A 66 -3.14 -12.49 -19.35
N SER A 67 -4.38 -12.53 -19.74
CA SER A 67 -5.04 -13.80 -20.01
C SER A 67 -5.29 -14.01 -21.49
#